data_93aee49d3a86366fc919cb0169da53ef
#
_entry.id   93aee49d3a86366fc919cb0169da53ef
#
_cell.length_a   1.000
_cell.length_b   1.000
_cell.length_c   1.000
_cell.angle_alpha   90.00
_cell.angle_beta   90.00
_cell.angle_gamma   90.00
#
_symmetry.space_group_name_H-M   'P 1'
#
loop_
_entity.id
_entity.type
_entity.pdbx_description
1 polymer ?
#
loop_
_entity_poly.entity_id
_entity_poly.type
_entity_poly.pdbx_seq_one_letter_code
_entity_poly.pdbx_strand_id
1 'polypeptide(L)'
;PFVHHHSYYYIFVSGLSPHTRALQAHPEHVSLLIIEDEADSRNIYARSRLSYQAVAHIIERHSDECISVLKQMHERLGNTVDLLAQLGDFIMVRLMPRHGTLIMGFGKTYVLDAEHPSVITPITSEQVKNR
;
A
#
# COMPACT_ATOMS: atom_id res chain seq x y z
N PRO A 1 4.04 7.92 1.02
CA PRO A 1 4.92 7.43 -0.05
C PRO A 1 5.13 5.91 0.06
N PHE A 2 5.20 5.25 -1.07
CA PHE A 2 5.38 3.81 -1.14
C PHE A 2 6.12 3.42 -2.43
N VAL A 3 6.64 2.18 -2.43
CA VAL A 3 7.18 1.52 -3.63
C VAL A 3 6.42 0.22 -3.84
N HIS A 4 6.06 -0.07 -5.09
CA HIS A 4 5.46 -1.36 -5.49
C HIS A 4 6.53 -2.17 -6.21
N HIS A 5 6.85 -3.35 -5.67
CA HIS A 5 7.91 -4.21 -6.18
C HIS A 5 7.56 -5.68 -5.96
N HIS A 6 7.62 -6.49 -7.01
CA HIS A 6 7.31 -7.93 -6.96
C HIS A 6 5.98 -8.26 -6.29
N SER A 7 4.91 -7.55 -6.63
CA SER A 7 3.56 -7.73 -6.08
C SER A 7 3.39 -7.30 -4.62
N TYR A 8 4.41 -6.77 -3.99
CA TYR A 8 4.35 -6.22 -2.63
C TYR A 8 4.42 -4.69 -2.65
N TYR A 9 3.85 -4.10 -1.62
CA TYR A 9 4.00 -2.67 -1.36
C TYR A 9 4.95 -2.47 -0.18
N TYR A 10 5.81 -1.48 -0.30
CA TYR A 10 6.79 -1.17 0.74
C TYR A 10 6.63 0.24 1.22
N ILE A 11 6.66 0.41 2.54
CA ILE A 11 6.67 1.71 3.19
C ILE A 11 7.86 1.80 4.14
N PHE A 12 8.43 2.99 4.27
CA PHE A 12 9.54 3.27 5.17
C PHE A 12 9.04 4.25 6.22
N VAL A 13 8.94 3.81 7.46
CA VAL A 13 8.20 4.51 8.51
C VAL A 13 9.00 4.57 9.82
N SER A 14 8.72 5.60 10.62
CA SER A 14 9.33 5.73 11.95
C SER A 14 8.75 4.69 12.91
N GLY A 15 9.63 3.96 13.59
CA GLY A 15 9.24 3.03 14.65
C GLY A 15 8.62 3.71 15.87
N LEU A 16 8.77 5.02 15.99
CA LEU A 16 8.19 5.81 17.08
C LEU A 16 6.74 6.23 16.82
N SER A 17 6.28 6.09 15.58
CA SER A 17 4.94 6.50 15.18
C SER A 17 3.87 5.56 15.73
N PRO A 18 2.71 6.08 16.21
CA PRO A 18 1.62 5.23 16.71
C PRO A 18 1.09 4.25 15.67
N HIS A 19 0.98 4.65 14.40
CA HIS A 19 0.51 3.75 13.35
C HIS A 19 1.53 2.64 13.02
N THR A 20 2.83 2.90 13.18
CA THR A 20 3.84 1.86 13.05
C THR A 20 3.72 0.83 14.16
N ARG A 21 3.48 1.29 15.39
CA ARG A 21 3.22 0.39 16.53
C ARG A 21 1.98 -0.46 16.31
N ALA A 22 0.94 0.11 15.73
CA ALA A 22 -0.28 -0.63 15.39
C ALA A 22 0.00 -1.71 14.33
N LEU A 23 0.80 -1.42 13.31
CA LEU A 23 1.22 -2.41 12.32
C LEU A 23 2.01 -3.56 12.96
N GLN A 24 2.88 -3.26 13.90
CA GLN A 24 3.67 -4.27 14.61
C GLN A 24 2.82 -5.13 15.54
N ALA A 25 1.81 -4.53 16.19
CA ALA A 25 0.92 -5.23 17.11
C ALA A 25 -0.11 -6.12 16.38
N HIS A 26 -0.58 -5.68 15.21
CA HIS A 26 -1.61 -6.37 14.43
C HIS A 26 -1.21 -6.50 12.96
N PRO A 27 -0.13 -7.24 12.65
CA PRO A 27 0.41 -7.30 11.29
C PRO A 27 -0.52 -7.98 10.28
N GLU A 28 -1.49 -8.77 10.75
CA GLU A 28 -2.44 -9.46 9.87
C GLU A 28 -3.70 -8.65 9.57
N HIS A 29 -3.86 -7.50 10.22
CA HIS A 29 -5.05 -6.65 10.10
C HIS A 29 -4.69 -5.25 9.60
N VAL A 30 -4.13 -5.18 8.40
CA VAL A 30 -3.69 -3.94 7.78
C VAL A 30 -4.56 -3.63 6.57
N SER A 31 -4.97 -2.37 6.46
CA SER A 31 -5.64 -1.86 5.27
C SER A 31 -4.70 -0.91 4.53
N LEU A 32 -4.58 -1.11 3.24
CA LEU A 32 -3.79 -0.27 2.34
C LEU A 32 -4.72 0.45 1.37
N LEU A 33 -4.66 1.76 1.35
CA LEU A 33 -5.42 2.59 0.42
C LEU A 33 -4.46 3.37 -0.48
N ILE A 34 -4.59 3.16 -1.77
CA ILE A 34 -3.90 3.94 -2.80
C ILE A 34 -4.97 4.73 -3.54
N ILE A 35 -4.85 6.04 -3.51
CA ILE A 35 -5.87 6.94 -4.04
C ILE A 35 -5.25 7.95 -5.00
N GLU A 36 -6.00 8.27 -6.06
CA GLU A 36 -5.65 9.33 -6.99
C GLU A 36 -5.53 10.67 -6.26
N ASP A 37 -4.53 11.46 -6.61
CA ASP A 37 -4.34 12.79 -6.02
C ASP A 37 -5.56 13.67 -6.32
N GLU A 38 -5.98 14.43 -5.32
CA GLU A 38 -7.11 15.35 -5.45
C GLU A 38 -6.88 16.37 -6.58
N ALA A 39 -5.65 16.83 -6.74
CA ALA A 39 -5.29 17.78 -7.79
C ALA A 39 -5.47 17.21 -9.21
N ASP A 40 -5.36 15.89 -9.37
CA ASP A 40 -5.47 15.20 -10.65
C ASP A 40 -6.89 14.71 -10.94
N SER A 41 -7.79 14.81 -9.98
CA SER A 41 -9.14 14.30 -10.13
C SER A 41 -10.11 15.40 -10.58
N ARG A 42 -11.03 15.05 -11.49
CA ARG A 42 -12.10 15.97 -11.96
C ARG A 42 -13.18 16.14 -10.91
N ASN A 43 -13.42 15.13 -10.09
CA ASN A 43 -14.43 15.12 -9.05
C ASN A 43 -13.92 14.30 -7.87
N ILE A 44 -13.84 14.93 -6.71
CA ILE A 44 -13.30 14.32 -5.50
C ILE A 44 -14.04 13.04 -5.09
N TYR A 45 -15.33 12.94 -5.38
CA TYR A 45 -16.13 11.74 -5.06
C TYR A 45 -15.92 10.60 -6.06
N ALA A 46 -15.35 10.89 -7.22
CA ALA A 46 -15.09 9.92 -8.29
C ALA A 46 -13.61 9.57 -8.43
N ARG A 47 -12.78 9.89 -7.43
CA ARG A 47 -11.35 9.59 -7.45
C ARG A 47 -11.13 8.09 -7.57
N SER A 48 -10.22 7.69 -8.46
CA SER A 48 -9.78 6.31 -8.56
C SER A 48 -9.07 5.91 -7.28
N ARG A 49 -9.42 4.77 -6.74
CA ARG A 49 -8.82 4.28 -5.49
C ARG A 49 -8.77 2.77 -5.46
N LEU A 50 -7.68 2.29 -4.89
CA LEU A 50 -7.39 0.89 -4.72
C LEU A 50 -7.25 0.60 -3.22
N SER A 51 -8.08 -0.29 -2.71
CA SER A 51 -8.08 -0.67 -1.30
C SER A 51 -7.78 -2.15 -1.15
N TYR A 52 -6.80 -2.49 -0.32
CA TYR A 52 -6.44 -3.87 -0.02
C TYR A 52 -6.51 -4.17 1.46
N GLN A 53 -6.90 -5.39 1.79
CA GLN A 53 -6.51 -6.02 3.04
C GLN A 53 -5.12 -6.59 2.84
N ALA A 54 -4.22 -6.35 3.78
CA ALA A 54 -2.83 -6.71 3.64
C ALA A 54 -2.25 -7.29 4.93
N VAL A 55 -1.15 -8.01 4.80
CA VAL A 55 -0.34 -8.49 5.91
C VAL A 55 0.98 -7.74 5.90
N ALA A 56 1.38 -7.21 7.06
CA ALA A 56 2.63 -6.47 7.22
C ALA A 56 3.75 -7.39 7.72
N HIS A 57 4.93 -7.24 7.11
CA HIS A 57 6.16 -7.89 7.56
C HIS A 57 7.26 -6.84 7.69
N ILE A 58 7.92 -6.81 8.83
CA ILE A 58 9.10 -5.96 9.01
C ILE A 58 10.28 -6.63 8.32
N ILE A 59 10.94 -5.86 7.47
CA ILE A 59 12.09 -6.34 6.71
C ILE A 59 13.37 -5.91 7.44
N GLU A 60 14.28 -6.85 7.61
CA GLU A 60 15.57 -6.57 8.24
C GLU A 60 16.32 -5.47 7.48
N ARG A 61 16.86 -4.52 8.25
CA ARG A 61 17.46 -3.29 7.72
C ARG A 61 18.61 -3.50 6.74
N HIS A 62 19.42 -4.53 6.96
CA HIS A 62 20.59 -4.83 6.15
C HIS A 62 20.38 -5.96 5.17
N SER A 63 19.15 -6.45 5.02
CA SER A 63 18.83 -7.49 4.05
C SER A 63 18.97 -6.97 2.61
N ASP A 64 19.20 -7.86 1.68
CA ASP A 64 19.26 -7.53 0.25
C ASP A 64 17.93 -6.92 -0.23
N GLU A 65 16.80 -7.43 0.29
CA GLU A 65 15.47 -6.90 -0.01
C GLU A 65 15.35 -5.43 0.43
N CYS A 66 15.75 -5.11 1.65
CA CYS A 66 15.70 -3.75 2.17
C CYS A 66 16.59 -2.81 1.36
N ILE A 67 17.80 -3.22 1.05
CA ILE A 67 18.76 -2.44 0.24
C ILE A 67 18.18 -2.15 -1.14
N SER A 68 17.63 -3.16 -1.79
CA SER A 68 17.00 -3.02 -3.11
C SER A 68 15.83 -2.06 -3.11
N VAL A 69 14.95 -2.17 -2.11
CA VAL A 69 13.77 -1.30 -1.98
C VAL A 69 14.17 0.14 -1.64
N LEU A 70 15.14 0.33 -0.77
CA LEU A 70 15.66 1.68 -0.48
C LEU A 70 16.23 2.36 -1.71
N LYS A 71 16.90 1.61 -2.57
CA LYS A 71 17.38 2.15 -3.84
C LYS A 71 16.26 2.62 -4.75
N GLN A 72 15.19 1.83 -4.85
CA GLN A 72 14.00 2.21 -5.61
C GLN A 72 13.30 3.43 -5.00
N MET A 73 13.22 3.50 -3.68
CA MET A 73 12.66 4.66 -3.00
C MET A 73 13.48 5.93 -3.24
N HIS A 74 14.81 5.81 -3.24
CA HIS A 74 15.70 6.93 -3.58
C HIS A 74 15.44 7.42 -5.01
N GLU A 75 15.33 6.53 -5.97
CA GLU A 75 15.07 6.87 -7.37
C GLU A 75 13.74 7.61 -7.53
N ARG A 76 12.73 7.25 -6.76
CA ARG A 76 11.38 7.83 -6.82
C ARG A 76 11.23 9.09 -5.98
N LEU A 77 11.80 9.11 -4.77
CA LEU A 77 11.53 10.13 -3.74
C LEU A 77 12.74 11.02 -3.45
N GLY A 78 13.91 10.70 -3.99
CA GLY A 78 15.11 11.52 -3.86
C GLY A 78 15.88 11.33 -2.57
N ASN A 79 16.71 12.31 -2.24
CA ASN A 79 17.68 12.24 -1.15
C ASN A 79 17.05 12.18 0.26
N THR A 80 15.80 12.56 0.41
CA THR A 80 15.11 12.48 1.69
C THR A 80 15.12 11.06 2.24
N VAL A 81 15.02 10.06 1.38
CA VAL A 81 15.06 8.64 1.79
C VAL A 81 16.41 8.30 2.43
N ASP A 82 17.50 8.81 1.88
CA ASP A 82 18.84 8.56 2.42
C ASP A 82 19.01 9.17 3.81
N LEU A 83 18.46 10.36 4.01
CA LEU A 83 18.48 11.01 5.32
C LEU A 83 17.67 10.21 6.35
N LEU A 84 16.49 9.73 5.98
CA LEU A 84 15.66 8.90 6.84
C LEU A 84 16.32 7.55 7.15
N ALA A 85 17.04 6.98 6.18
CA ALA A 85 17.75 5.72 6.36
C ALA A 85 18.91 5.82 7.39
N GLN A 86 19.43 7.03 7.63
CA GLN A 86 20.43 7.27 8.65
C GLN A 86 19.84 7.36 10.07
N LEU A 87 18.51 7.55 10.18
CA LEU A 87 17.83 7.56 11.46
C LEU A 87 17.60 6.13 11.93
N GLY A 88 18.04 5.80 13.13
CA GLY A 88 17.99 4.43 13.65
C GLY A 88 16.59 3.90 13.94
N ASP A 89 15.59 4.78 13.99
CA ASP A 89 14.20 4.43 14.30
C ASP A 89 13.34 4.11 13.08
N PHE A 90 13.81 4.37 11.86
CA PHE A 90 13.05 4.04 10.64
C PHE A 90 13.14 2.57 10.29
N ILE A 91 12.01 1.99 9.96
CA ILE A 91 11.88 0.59 9.58
C ILE A 91 11.23 0.43 8.21
N MET A 92 11.64 -0.62 7.50
CA MET A 92 11.03 -1.01 6.24
C MET A 92 9.93 -2.03 6.50
N VAL A 93 8.74 -1.77 5.99
CA VAL A 93 7.60 -2.67 6.10
C VAL A 93 7.17 -3.13 4.71
N ARG A 94 7.09 -4.43 4.52
CA ARG A 94 6.50 -5.06 3.35
C ARG A 94 5.04 -5.32 3.62
N LEU A 95 4.17 -4.82 2.76
CA LEU A 95 2.74 -5.05 2.80
C LEU A 95 2.37 -6.05 1.70
N MET A 96 1.92 -7.23 2.11
CA MET A 96 1.47 -8.27 1.20
C MET A 96 -0.04 -8.13 1.01
N PRO A 97 -0.52 -7.69 -0.16
CA PRO A 97 -1.95 -7.56 -0.40
C PRO A 97 -2.60 -8.93 -0.54
N ARG A 98 -3.81 -9.08 -0.01
CA ARG A 98 -4.60 -10.29 -0.16
C ARG A 98 -5.72 -10.08 -1.15
N HIS A 99 -6.78 -9.42 -0.75
CA HIS A 99 -7.89 -9.08 -1.63
C HIS A 99 -8.23 -7.61 -1.45
N GLY A 100 -8.84 -7.05 -2.43
CA GLY A 100 -9.12 -5.63 -2.45
C GLY A 100 -10.24 -5.22 -3.36
N THR A 101 -10.43 -3.91 -3.44
CA THR A 101 -11.46 -3.28 -4.24
C THR A 101 -10.83 -2.16 -5.05
N LEU A 102 -11.11 -2.13 -6.34
CA LEU A 102 -10.73 -1.04 -7.23
C LEU A 102 -11.98 -0.24 -7.57
N ILE A 103 -11.94 1.07 -7.34
CA ILE A 103 -13.01 2.00 -7.71
C ILE A 103 -12.45 2.96 -8.75
N MET A 104 -13.08 3.00 -9.92
CA MET A 104 -12.68 3.82 -11.06
C MET A 104 -13.83 4.78 -11.43
N GLY A 105 -14.03 5.82 -10.61
CA GLY A 105 -15.11 6.77 -10.82
C GLY A 105 -16.46 6.26 -10.31
N PHE A 106 -17.53 6.94 -10.73
CA PHE A 106 -18.88 6.60 -10.28
C PHE A 106 -19.36 5.24 -10.81
N GLY A 107 -19.78 4.37 -9.90
CA GLY A 107 -20.42 3.11 -10.23
C GLY A 107 -19.51 2.03 -10.83
N LYS A 108 -18.20 2.28 -10.94
CA LYS A 108 -17.24 1.32 -11.48
C LYS A 108 -16.41 0.75 -10.33
N THR A 109 -16.91 -0.33 -9.73
CA THR A 109 -16.27 -1.00 -8.60
C THR A 109 -15.95 -2.44 -8.97
N TYR A 110 -14.73 -2.88 -8.66
CA TYR A 110 -14.20 -4.19 -9.01
C TYR A 110 -13.59 -4.85 -7.79
N VAL A 111 -13.74 -6.17 -7.68
CA VAL A 111 -13.05 -6.98 -6.67
C VAL A 111 -11.74 -7.49 -7.26
N LEU A 112 -10.67 -7.40 -6.47
CA LEU A 112 -9.34 -7.86 -6.84
C LEU A 112 -8.92 -9.00 -5.92
N ASP A 113 -8.28 -10.01 -6.49
CA ASP A 113 -7.63 -11.09 -5.75
C ASP A 113 -6.12 -10.97 -5.97
N ALA A 114 -5.37 -10.88 -4.89
CA ALA A 114 -3.90 -10.75 -4.95
C ALA A 114 -3.22 -11.99 -5.53
N GLU A 115 -3.82 -13.17 -5.38
CA GLU A 115 -3.31 -14.42 -5.97
C GLU A 115 -3.52 -14.45 -7.49
N HIS A 116 -4.51 -13.71 -7.96
CA HIS A 116 -4.85 -13.59 -9.38
C HIS A 116 -5.04 -12.12 -9.78
N PRO A 117 -3.96 -11.31 -9.76
CA PRO A 117 -4.06 -9.85 -9.93
C PRO A 117 -4.58 -9.41 -11.29
N SER A 118 -4.54 -10.28 -12.29
CA SER A 118 -5.11 -10.01 -13.62
C SER A 118 -6.62 -10.24 -13.71
N VAL A 119 -7.20 -10.84 -12.67
CA VAL A 119 -8.65 -11.09 -12.61
C VAL A 119 -9.34 -9.95 -11.90
N ILE A 120 -10.19 -9.22 -12.63
CA ILE A 120 -10.97 -8.11 -12.11
C ILE A 120 -12.44 -8.47 -12.26
N THR A 121 -13.15 -8.55 -11.13
CA THR A 121 -14.58 -8.91 -11.11
C THR A 121 -15.40 -7.68 -10.76
N PRO A 122 -16.30 -7.21 -11.66
CA PRO A 122 -17.20 -6.11 -11.34
C PRO A 122 -18.15 -6.44 -10.19
N ILE A 123 -18.40 -5.47 -9.31
CA ILE A 123 -19.43 -5.60 -8.28
C ILE A 123 -20.74 -5.07 -8.85
N THR A 124 -21.78 -5.90 -8.80
CA THR A 124 -23.13 -5.51 -9.19
C THR A 124 -23.84 -4.81 -8.02
N SER A 125 -24.87 -4.02 -8.33
CA SER A 125 -25.68 -3.35 -7.32
C SER A 125 -26.35 -4.33 -6.35
N GLU A 126 -26.66 -5.53 -6.81
CA GLU A 126 -27.23 -6.60 -6.00
C GLU A 126 -26.23 -7.11 -4.95
N GLN A 127 -24.97 -7.29 -5.33
CA GLN A 127 -23.91 -7.70 -4.41
C GLN A 127 -23.63 -6.63 -3.34
N VAL A 128 -23.76 -5.36 -3.68
CA VAL A 128 -23.58 -4.26 -2.74
C VAL A 128 -24.70 -4.26 -1.68
N LYS A 129 -25.94 -4.59 -2.07
CA LYS A 129 -27.08 -4.65 -1.15
C LYS A 129 -26.97 -5.78 -0.13
N ASN A 130 -26.25 -6.82 -0.43
CA ASN A 130 -26.08 -8.01 0.41
C ASN A 130 -24.86 -7.98 1.32
N ARG A 131 -24.17 -6.86 1.37
CA ARG A 131 -23.00 -6.64 2.25
C ARG A 131 -23.38 -6.12 3.61
#